data_37209447cf65654a6c1a1b6a6b952fc3
#
_entry.id   37209447cf65654a6c1a1b6a6b952fc3
#
_cell.length_a   1.000
_cell.length_b   1.000
_cell.length_c   1.000
_cell.angle_alpha   90.00
_cell.angle_beta   90.00
_cell.angle_gamma   90.00
#
_symmetry.space_group_name_H-M   'P 1'
#
loop_
_entity.id
_entity.type
_entity.pdbx_description
1 polymer ?
#
loop_
_entity_poly.entity_id
_entity_poly.type
_entity_poly.pdbx_seq_one_letter_code
_entity_poly.pdbx_strand_id
1 'polypeptide(L)'
;MRTLLIAVFSVFQLFTAVGQQLGDVVILGDSNTWIGGDACDKPEGWNKWFKEALQPKSCRSYARSGATWTNTPETRRNTRENIGVLGNDNVVYNQICRLQEAVDSGVQATPQLILILAGTNDAWFRKARPQVFAMSAEEAFAKRCCCCAKRPVSEIVTLAASVRYGCELLQAQYPQAQIILLTPFESVQAGAEPIAKAGDIIAACGQKMGLHVIRLDQQNGIRAKQEQAKKHLTTDGTHTSVAGARKVGQYVAQQVAALLQP
;
A
#
# COMPACT_ATOMS: atom_id res chain seq x y z
N MET A 1 -11.04 38.71 -62.05
CA MET A 1 -10.95 38.47 -60.58
C MET A 1 -10.71 36.98 -60.39
N ARG A 2 -9.50 36.61 -59.98
CA ARG A 2 -9.15 35.19 -59.66
C ARG A 2 -9.03 35.10 -58.15
N THR A 3 -9.95 34.33 -57.54
CA THR A 3 -10.01 34.06 -56.12
C THR A 3 -9.02 32.98 -55.76
N LEU A 4 -8.03 33.31 -54.94
CA LEU A 4 -7.02 32.36 -54.46
C LEU A 4 -7.53 31.70 -53.21
N LEU A 5 -7.81 30.39 -53.24
CA LEU A 5 -8.16 29.58 -52.08
C LEU A 5 -6.84 29.17 -51.37
N ILE A 6 -6.61 29.73 -50.18
CA ILE A 6 -5.53 29.29 -49.28
C ILE A 6 -6.07 28.16 -48.43
N ALA A 7 -5.63 26.93 -48.69
CA ALA A 7 -5.89 25.76 -47.82
C ALA A 7 -4.90 25.80 -46.65
N VAL A 8 -5.42 26.04 -45.44
CA VAL A 8 -4.64 25.96 -44.21
C VAL A 8 -4.60 24.51 -43.78
N PHE A 9 -3.49 23.83 -43.98
CA PHE A 9 -3.20 22.51 -43.42
C PHE A 9 -2.81 22.68 -41.97
N SER A 10 -3.73 22.37 -41.04
CA SER A 10 -3.44 22.24 -39.60
C SER A 10 -2.71 20.92 -39.43
N VAL A 11 -1.41 20.97 -39.22
CA VAL A 11 -0.61 19.82 -38.79
C VAL A 11 -0.85 19.62 -37.31
N PHE A 12 -1.70 18.66 -36.97
CA PHE A 12 -1.82 18.14 -35.60
C PHE A 12 -0.50 17.38 -35.33
N GLN A 13 0.45 18.01 -34.65
CA GLN A 13 1.57 17.33 -34.05
C GLN A 13 1.03 16.54 -32.86
N LEU A 14 0.85 15.22 -33.04
CA LEU A 14 0.72 14.26 -31.94
C LEU A 14 2.04 14.26 -31.16
N PHE A 15 2.11 15.05 -30.10
CA PHE A 15 3.14 14.85 -29.08
C PHE A 15 2.84 13.52 -28.39
N THR A 16 3.44 12.43 -28.84
CA THR A 16 3.62 11.24 -28.03
C THR A 16 4.61 11.61 -26.96
N ALA A 17 4.12 12.02 -25.80
CA ALA A 17 4.92 11.99 -24.57
C ALA A 17 5.33 10.52 -24.40
N VAL A 18 6.58 10.19 -24.71
CA VAL A 18 7.19 8.92 -24.32
C VAL A 18 7.31 8.98 -22.81
N GLY A 19 6.25 8.59 -22.11
CA GLY A 19 6.25 8.45 -20.66
C GLY A 19 7.33 7.44 -20.31
N GLN A 20 8.28 7.87 -19.48
CA GLN A 20 9.31 6.98 -18.98
C GLN A 20 8.61 5.77 -18.32
N GLN A 21 8.91 4.56 -18.80
CA GLN A 21 8.35 3.33 -18.27
C GLN A 21 8.62 3.28 -16.75
N LEU A 22 7.58 3.03 -15.96
CA LEU A 22 7.72 2.84 -14.53
C LEU A 22 8.67 1.67 -14.25
N GLY A 23 9.64 1.89 -13.37
CA GLY A 23 10.69 0.93 -13.08
C GLY A 23 10.24 -0.27 -12.25
N ASP A 24 11.10 -0.75 -11.36
CA ASP A 24 10.83 -1.92 -10.54
C ASP A 24 9.92 -1.55 -9.35
N VAL A 25 8.74 -2.19 -9.27
CA VAL A 25 7.70 -1.94 -8.26
C VAL A 25 7.62 -3.08 -7.28
N VAL A 26 7.58 -2.73 -6.00
CA VAL A 26 7.34 -3.67 -4.90
C VAL A 26 6.05 -3.29 -4.16
N ILE A 27 5.26 -4.29 -3.78
CA ILE A 27 4.02 -4.09 -3.06
C ILE A 27 4.06 -4.90 -1.75
N LEU A 28 3.84 -4.21 -0.63
CA LEU A 28 3.68 -4.79 0.69
C LEU A 28 2.21 -4.70 1.12
N GLY A 29 1.79 -5.53 2.07
CA GLY A 29 0.43 -5.40 2.56
C GLY A 29 -0.18 -6.63 3.19
N ASP A 30 -1.50 -6.61 3.30
CA ASP A 30 -2.31 -7.67 3.90
C ASP A 30 -2.97 -8.60 2.85
N SER A 31 -4.01 -9.32 3.26
CA SER A 31 -4.73 -10.28 2.40
C SER A 31 -5.30 -9.65 1.13
N ASN A 32 -5.72 -8.39 1.16
CA ASN A 32 -6.27 -7.71 -0.01
C ASN A 32 -5.24 -7.49 -1.12
N THR A 33 -3.97 -7.50 -0.79
CA THR A 33 -2.87 -7.51 -1.75
C THR A 33 -2.40 -8.94 -2.05
N TRP A 34 -2.28 -9.79 -1.01
CA TRP A 34 -1.80 -11.16 -1.13
C TRP A 34 -2.63 -12.02 -2.09
N ILE A 35 -3.96 -11.86 -2.13
CA ILE A 35 -4.84 -12.60 -3.04
C ILE A 35 -4.52 -12.38 -4.53
N GLY A 36 -3.82 -11.29 -4.86
CA GLY A 36 -3.33 -11.03 -6.22
C GLY A 36 -2.07 -11.79 -6.61
N GLY A 37 -1.51 -12.59 -5.69
CA GLY A 37 -0.30 -13.38 -5.89
C GLY A 37 0.98 -12.56 -5.81
N ASP A 38 2.11 -13.24 -5.59
CA ASP A 38 3.43 -12.60 -5.49
C ASP A 38 3.87 -12.01 -6.84
N ALA A 39 3.43 -12.60 -7.97
CA ALA A 39 3.68 -12.07 -9.32
C ALA A 39 2.68 -10.97 -9.75
N CYS A 40 1.72 -10.59 -8.90
CA CYS A 40 0.68 -9.62 -9.21
C CYS A 40 -0.10 -10.00 -10.48
N ASP A 41 -0.60 -11.23 -10.56
CA ASP A 41 -1.22 -11.81 -11.77
C ASP A 41 -2.63 -12.40 -11.53
N LYS A 42 -3.06 -12.55 -10.27
CA LYS A 42 -4.38 -13.10 -9.94
C LYS A 42 -5.46 -12.02 -9.94
N PRO A 43 -6.61 -12.24 -10.62
CA PRO A 43 -7.61 -11.20 -10.85
C PRO A 43 -8.36 -10.72 -9.60
N GLU A 44 -8.33 -11.47 -8.51
CA GLU A 44 -8.93 -11.11 -7.24
C GLU A 44 -8.14 -10.03 -6.49
N GLY A 45 -6.85 -9.82 -6.81
CA GLY A 45 -6.00 -8.80 -6.21
C GLY A 45 -5.94 -7.52 -7.05
N TRP A 46 -6.01 -6.38 -6.38
CA TRP A 46 -5.91 -5.06 -7.00
C TRP A 46 -4.55 -4.84 -7.71
N ASN A 47 -3.50 -5.46 -7.21
CA ASN A 47 -2.13 -5.35 -7.71
C ASN A 47 -1.98 -5.88 -9.15
N LYS A 48 -2.78 -6.86 -9.57
CA LYS A 48 -2.87 -7.27 -10.97
C LYS A 48 -3.31 -6.12 -11.87
N TRP A 49 -4.40 -5.48 -11.52
CA TRP A 49 -5.00 -4.42 -12.33
C TRP A 49 -4.16 -3.14 -12.33
N PHE A 50 -3.47 -2.86 -11.23
CA PHE A 50 -2.43 -1.84 -11.15
C PHE A 50 -1.27 -2.12 -12.13
N LYS A 51 -0.72 -3.35 -12.08
CA LYS A 51 0.36 -3.80 -12.96
C LYS A 51 -0.04 -3.71 -14.44
N GLU A 52 -1.25 -4.15 -14.78
CA GLU A 52 -1.76 -4.07 -16.16
C GLU A 52 -1.93 -2.64 -16.66
N ALA A 53 -2.38 -1.73 -15.80
CA ALA A 53 -2.62 -0.34 -16.17
C ALA A 53 -1.31 0.45 -16.38
N LEU A 54 -0.28 0.23 -15.55
CA LEU A 54 0.97 1.01 -15.60
C LEU A 54 2.12 0.31 -16.29
N GLN A 55 2.03 -1.00 -16.52
CA GLN A 55 3.05 -1.80 -17.21
C GLN A 55 4.48 -1.52 -16.71
N PRO A 56 4.74 -1.60 -15.37
CA PRO A 56 6.08 -1.38 -14.85
C PRO A 56 7.05 -2.41 -15.39
N LYS A 57 8.35 -2.10 -15.33
CA LYS A 57 9.43 -3.03 -15.72
C LYS A 57 9.33 -4.35 -14.95
N SER A 58 9.06 -4.29 -13.65
CA SER A 58 8.68 -5.44 -12.83
C SER A 58 7.67 -5.03 -11.76
N CYS A 59 6.86 -5.99 -11.28
CA CYS A 59 5.94 -5.78 -10.17
C CYS A 59 5.87 -7.06 -9.34
N ARG A 60 6.26 -6.99 -8.08
CA ARG A 60 6.26 -8.12 -7.16
C ARG A 60 5.64 -7.76 -5.81
N SER A 61 4.87 -8.67 -5.25
CA SER A 61 4.24 -8.51 -3.94
C SER A 61 4.93 -9.39 -2.88
N TYR A 62 5.17 -8.80 -1.71
CA TYR A 62 5.61 -9.46 -0.49
C TYR A 62 4.50 -9.51 0.57
N ALA A 63 3.28 -9.09 0.21
CA ALA A 63 2.12 -9.09 1.09
C ALA A 63 1.78 -10.49 1.62
N ARG A 64 1.21 -10.55 2.83
CA ARG A 64 0.76 -11.83 3.41
C ARG A 64 -0.61 -11.67 4.07
N SER A 65 -1.42 -12.73 3.94
CA SER A 65 -2.77 -12.77 4.53
C SER A 65 -2.70 -12.60 6.04
N GLY A 66 -3.56 -11.74 6.59
CA GLY A 66 -3.62 -11.47 8.04
C GLY A 66 -2.52 -10.56 8.58
N ALA A 67 -1.66 -10.01 7.72
CA ALA A 67 -0.59 -9.12 8.16
C ALA A 67 -1.12 -7.80 8.72
N THR A 68 -0.45 -7.29 9.76
CA THR A 68 -0.72 -5.99 10.37
C THR A 68 0.47 -5.05 10.19
N TRP A 69 0.23 -3.74 10.27
CA TRP A 69 1.30 -2.77 10.52
C TRP A 69 1.86 -2.95 11.92
N THR A 70 0.96 -3.07 12.90
CA THR A 70 1.27 -3.09 14.33
C THR A 70 2.03 -4.36 14.70
N ASN A 71 3.22 -4.18 15.28
CA ASN A 71 3.98 -5.26 15.87
C ASN A 71 3.48 -5.59 17.30
N THR A 72 4.01 -6.64 17.88
CA THR A 72 3.76 -7.05 19.27
C THR A 72 5.08 -7.11 20.04
N PRO A 73 5.06 -7.17 21.38
CA PRO A 73 6.28 -7.37 22.17
C PRO A 73 7.05 -8.65 21.82
N GLU A 74 6.36 -9.63 21.25
CA GLU A 74 6.91 -10.93 20.81
C GLU A 74 7.39 -10.91 19.35
N THR A 75 7.10 -9.85 18.58
CA THR A 75 7.56 -9.74 17.18
C THR A 75 9.07 -9.85 17.10
N ARG A 76 9.54 -10.74 16.26
CA ARG A 76 10.95 -10.94 15.94
C ARG A 76 11.17 -10.88 14.43
N ARG A 77 12.41 -10.65 14.03
CA ARG A 77 12.78 -10.79 12.62
C ARG A 77 12.50 -12.22 12.16
N ASN A 78 11.60 -12.38 11.21
CA ASN A 78 11.19 -13.65 10.68
C ASN A 78 10.80 -13.48 9.20
N THR A 79 11.57 -14.07 8.32
CA THR A 79 11.38 -13.96 6.87
C THR A 79 10.59 -15.12 6.26
N ARG A 80 9.99 -15.99 7.08
CA ARG A 80 9.08 -17.04 6.60
C ARG A 80 7.85 -16.43 5.94
N GLU A 81 7.41 -17.07 4.87
CA GLU A 81 6.28 -16.56 4.08
C GLU A 81 4.91 -16.92 4.68
N ASN A 82 4.78 -18.07 5.29
CA ASN A 82 3.53 -18.61 5.81
C ASN A 82 3.50 -18.50 7.34
N ILE A 83 3.14 -17.30 7.82
CA ILE A 83 2.88 -17.05 9.25
C ILE A 83 1.37 -16.88 9.39
N GLY A 84 0.78 -17.57 10.38
CA GLY A 84 -0.66 -17.56 10.60
C GLY A 84 -1.24 -16.17 10.87
N VAL A 85 -2.53 -16.01 10.62
CA VAL A 85 -3.30 -14.80 10.98
C VAL A 85 -3.14 -14.53 12.48
N LEU A 86 -2.94 -13.28 12.87
CA LEU A 86 -2.58 -12.85 14.25
C LEU A 86 -1.25 -13.40 14.77
N GLY A 87 -0.46 -14.10 13.97
CA GLY A 87 0.91 -14.44 14.33
C GLY A 87 1.72 -13.17 14.63
N ASN A 88 2.51 -13.19 15.70
CA ASN A 88 3.30 -12.02 16.13
C ASN A 88 4.28 -11.53 15.07
N ASP A 89 4.72 -12.44 14.20
CA ASP A 89 5.67 -12.16 13.12
C ASP A 89 4.98 -11.89 11.75
N ASN A 90 3.63 -11.99 11.68
CA ASN A 90 2.89 -11.67 10.45
C ASN A 90 2.61 -10.16 10.37
N VAL A 91 3.64 -9.40 10.11
CA VAL A 91 3.65 -7.94 10.16
C VAL A 91 4.39 -7.35 8.96
N VAL A 92 4.08 -6.10 8.60
CA VAL A 92 4.75 -5.37 7.51
C VAL A 92 6.26 -5.29 7.73
N TYR A 93 6.73 -5.16 8.97
CA TYR A 93 8.15 -5.22 9.30
C TYR A 93 8.86 -6.44 8.71
N ASN A 94 8.28 -7.63 8.84
CA ASN A 94 8.88 -8.85 8.31
C ASN A 94 8.77 -8.98 6.79
N GLN A 95 7.81 -8.29 6.17
CA GLN A 95 7.77 -8.14 4.71
C GLN A 95 8.92 -7.26 4.22
N ILE A 96 9.26 -6.19 4.96
CA ILE A 96 10.43 -5.36 4.68
C ILE A 96 11.72 -6.18 4.81
N CYS A 97 11.83 -7.04 5.84
CA CYS A 97 12.96 -7.93 6.00
C CYS A 97 13.11 -8.93 4.85
N ARG A 98 12.00 -9.52 4.36
CA ARG A 98 12.01 -10.40 3.18
C ARG A 98 12.42 -9.67 1.91
N LEU A 99 11.90 -8.46 1.72
CA LEU A 99 12.32 -7.61 0.59
C LEU A 99 13.82 -7.35 0.63
N GLN A 100 14.36 -6.99 1.81
CA GLN A 100 15.78 -6.78 1.98
C GLN A 100 16.59 -8.01 1.58
N GLU A 101 16.24 -9.19 2.10
CA GLU A 101 16.92 -10.44 1.74
C GLU A 101 16.88 -10.75 0.24
N ALA A 102 15.72 -10.47 -0.39
CA ALA A 102 15.55 -10.71 -1.82
C ALA A 102 16.40 -9.73 -2.65
N VAL A 103 16.55 -8.48 -2.22
CA VAL A 103 17.43 -7.50 -2.87
C VAL A 103 18.91 -7.86 -2.66
N ASP A 104 19.30 -8.19 -1.42
CA ASP A 104 20.67 -8.54 -1.08
C ASP A 104 21.15 -9.81 -1.81
N SER A 105 20.23 -10.75 -2.06
CA SER A 105 20.51 -11.98 -2.82
C SER A 105 20.39 -11.82 -4.35
N GLY A 106 20.01 -10.64 -4.84
CA GLY A 106 19.83 -10.37 -6.26
C GLY A 106 18.55 -10.98 -6.88
N VAL A 107 17.67 -11.59 -6.08
CA VAL A 107 16.39 -12.15 -6.53
C VAL A 107 15.38 -11.05 -6.86
N GLN A 108 15.49 -9.91 -6.19
CA GLN A 108 14.69 -8.70 -6.40
C GLN A 108 15.61 -7.54 -6.81
N ALA A 109 15.27 -6.85 -7.89
CA ALA A 109 15.92 -5.59 -8.21
C ALA A 109 15.57 -4.52 -7.16
N THR A 110 16.48 -3.58 -6.90
CA THR A 110 16.21 -2.44 -6.01
C THR A 110 14.96 -1.71 -6.48
N PRO A 111 13.92 -1.57 -5.63
CA PRO A 111 12.67 -0.97 -6.03
C PRO A 111 12.83 0.53 -6.30
N GLN A 112 12.13 1.04 -7.30
CA GLN A 112 11.96 2.47 -7.57
C GLN A 112 10.63 2.99 -7.00
N LEU A 113 9.64 2.10 -6.85
CA LEU A 113 8.36 2.42 -6.23
C LEU A 113 7.98 1.31 -5.24
N ILE A 114 7.58 1.71 -4.05
CA ILE A 114 7.07 0.81 -3.01
C ILE A 114 5.66 1.25 -2.64
N LEU A 115 4.67 0.37 -2.81
CA LEU A 115 3.29 0.58 -2.40
C LEU A 115 3.00 -0.27 -1.16
N ILE A 116 2.27 0.28 -0.18
CA ILE A 116 1.93 -0.45 1.04
C ILE A 116 0.45 -0.32 1.34
N LEU A 117 -0.32 -1.41 1.18
CA LEU A 117 -1.73 -1.50 1.57
C LEU A 117 -1.87 -2.41 2.78
N ALA A 118 -1.95 -1.84 3.97
CA ALA A 118 -2.18 -2.55 5.22
C ALA A 118 -2.95 -1.67 6.22
N GLY A 119 -3.48 -2.30 7.27
CA GLY A 119 -4.27 -1.61 8.29
C GLY A 119 -5.65 -2.23 8.49
N THR A 120 -6.12 -3.06 7.55
CA THR A 120 -7.40 -3.78 7.67
C THR A 120 -7.37 -4.68 8.91
N ASN A 121 -6.30 -5.45 9.10
CA ASN A 121 -6.16 -6.36 10.22
C ASN A 121 -5.88 -5.62 11.55
N ASP A 122 -5.22 -4.48 11.51
CA ASP A 122 -5.06 -3.59 12.67
C ASP A 122 -6.43 -3.14 13.19
N ALA A 123 -7.32 -2.73 12.30
CA ALA A 123 -8.68 -2.36 12.64
C ALA A 123 -9.54 -3.56 13.07
N TRP A 124 -9.45 -4.68 12.35
CA TRP A 124 -10.25 -5.88 12.60
C TRP A 124 -9.92 -6.52 13.95
N PHE A 125 -8.64 -6.71 14.23
CA PHE A 125 -8.18 -7.41 15.42
C PHE A 125 -7.85 -6.49 16.61
N ARG A 126 -8.32 -5.24 16.60
CA ARG A 126 -8.07 -4.25 17.66
C ARG A 126 -8.44 -4.72 19.07
N LYS A 127 -9.42 -5.64 19.21
CA LYS A 127 -9.78 -6.22 20.53
C LYS A 127 -8.71 -7.18 21.04
N ALA A 128 -8.04 -7.92 20.16
CA ALA A 128 -6.94 -8.81 20.50
C ALA A 128 -5.59 -8.05 20.64
N ARG A 129 -5.52 -6.84 20.10
CA ARG A 129 -4.35 -5.96 20.17
C ARG A 129 -4.75 -4.55 20.63
N PRO A 130 -5.13 -4.37 21.92
CA PRO A 130 -5.74 -3.12 22.40
C PRO A 130 -4.84 -1.90 22.28
N GLN A 131 -3.51 -2.08 22.20
CA GLN A 131 -2.53 -1.02 22.01
C GLN A 131 -2.50 -0.43 20.58
N VAL A 132 -3.17 -1.03 19.61
CA VAL A 132 -3.08 -0.64 18.20
C VAL A 132 -3.32 0.86 17.98
N PHE A 133 -4.34 1.42 18.63
CA PHE A 133 -4.73 2.83 18.53
C PHE A 133 -4.38 3.66 19.77
N ALA A 134 -3.45 3.20 20.61
CA ALA A 134 -3.09 3.86 21.86
C ALA A 134 -2.15 5.07 21.68
N MET A 135 -1.68 5.33 20.45
CA MET A 135 -0.77 6.44 20.13
C MET A 135 -1.24 7.16 18.88
N SER A 136 -1.30 8.48 18.92
CA SER A 136 -1.53 9.33 17.76
C SER A 136 -0.25 9.46 16.89
N ALA A 137 -0.41 9.98 15.68
CA ALA A 137 0.75 10.31 14.86
C ALA A 137 1.59 11.44 15.51
N GLU A 138 0.96 12.43 16.14
CA GLU A 138 1.65 13.50 16.88
C GLU A 138 2.59 12.95 17.94
N GLU A 139 2.08 12.05 18.78
CA GLU A 139 2.85 11.41 19.85
C GLU A 139 3.97 10.53 19.28
N ALA A 140 3.69 9.76 18.23
CA ALA A 140 4.69 8.91 17.57
C ALA A 140 5.88 9.74 17.04
N PHE A 141 5.65 10.98 16.60
CA PHE A 141 6.67 11.87 16.05
C PHE A 141 7.19 12.93 17.03
N ALA A 142 6.59 13.08 18.22
CA ALA A 142 6.99 14.10 19.20
C ALA A 142 8.42 13.88 19.73
N LYS A 143 8.86 12.63 19.89
CA LYS A 143 10.23 12.30 20.28
C LYS A 143 11.08 12.29 19.01
N ARG A 144 11.97 13.27 18.87
CA ARG A 144 13.07 13.25 17.90
C ARG A 144 14.05 12.14 18.26
N CYS A 145 13.62 10.90 18.15
CA CYS A 145 14.55 9.79 18.13
C CYS A 145 15.16 9.75 16.74
N CYS A 146 16.36 10.28 16.58
CA CYS A 146 17.12 10.30 15.34
C CYS A 146 17.44 8.90 14.77
N CYS A 147 16.97 7.83 15.39
CA CYS A 147 17.27 6.45 15.04
C CYS A 147 16.14 5.50 15.41
N CYS A 148 14.89 5.79 15.04
CA CYS A 148 13.77 4.84 15.29
C CYS A 148 14.04 3.48 14.65
N ALA A 149 14.70 3.44 13.49
CA ALA A 149 15.14 2.22 12.82
C ALA A 149 16.13 1.36 13.66
N LYS A 150 16.72 1.90 14.73
CA LYS A 150 17.61 1.18 15.64
C LYS A 150 16.91 0.65 16.91
N ARG A 151 15.63 1.00 17.11
CA ARG A 151 14.87 0.48 18.24
C ARG A 151 14.49 -0.99 18.02
N PRO A 152 14.44 -1.81 19.07
CA PRO A 152 13.90 -3.16 18.98
C PRO A 152 12.46 -3.13 18.42
N VAL A 153 12.16 -3.95 17.44
CA VAL A 153 10.81 -4.02 16.85
C VAL A 153 9.73 -4.33 17.89
N SER A 154 10.08 -5.10 18.92
CA SER A 154 9.20 -5.44 20.04
C SER A 154 8.73 -4.27 20.90
N GLU A 155 9.36 -3.10 20.77
CA GLU A 155 8.94 -1.86 21.43
C GLU A 155 8.01 -1.00 20.54
N ILE A 156 7.82 -1.37 19.28
CA ILE A 156 7.05 -0.62 18.28
C ILE A 156 5.66 -1.25 18.13
N VAL A 157 4.80 -1.05 19.11
CA VAL A 157 3.57 -1.84 19.29
C VAL A 157 2.27 -1.06 19.05
N THR A 158 2.33 0.16 18.51
CA THR A 158 1.15 0.93 18.11
C THR A 158 1.14 1.17 16.60
N LEU A 159 -0.03 1.41 16.00
CA LEU A 159 -0.13 1.63 14.56
C LEU A 159 0.73 2.80 14.10
N ALA A 160 0.62 3.97 14.76
CA ALA A 160 1.39 5.15 14.39
C ALA A 160 2.91 4.91 14.47
N ALA A 161 3.38 4.26 15.55
CA ALA A 161 4.80 3.94 15.69
C ALA A 161 5.27 2.91 14.65
N SER A 162 4.42 1.91 14.33
CA SER A 162 4.77 0.87 13.35
C SER A 162 4.82 1.41 11.91
N VAL A 163 3.88 2.28 11.53
CA VAL A 163 3.91 2.96 10.22
C VAL A 163 5.19 3.81 10.11
N ARG A 164 5.48 4.65 11.10
CA ARG A 164 6.71 5.45 11.14
C ARG A 164 7.95 4.56 11.02
N TYR A 165 8.05 3.53 11.85
CA TYR A 165 9.20 2.63 11.89
C TYR A 165 9.44 1.91 10.55
N GLY A 166 8.39 1.32 9.96
CA GLY A 166 8.48 0.63 8.67
C GLY A 166 8.88 1.56 7.54
N CYS A 167 8.32 2.78 7.49
CA CYS A 167 8.69 3.77 6.48
C CYS A 167 10.12 4.29 6.66
N GLU A 168 10.58 4.53 7.90
CA GLU A 168 11.98 4.91 8.18
C GLU A 168 12.96 3.81 7.74
N LEU A 169 12.64 2.52 7.97
CA LEU A 169 13.44 1.40 7.48
C LEU A 169 13.53 1.40 5.95
N LEU A 170 12.40 1.56 5.27
CA LEU A 170 12.37 1.59 3.80
C LEU A 170 13.12 2.79 3.23
N GLN A 171 12.96 3.99 3.80
CA GLN A 171 13.70 5.18 3.38
C GLN A 171 15.22 5.02 3.59
N ALA A 172 15.64 4.34 4.67
CA ALA A 172 17.04 4.08 4.93
C ALA A 172 17.64 3.04 3.98
N GLN A 173 16.87 1.99 3.65
CA GLN A 173 17.30 0.89 2.77
C GLN A 173 17.23 1.26 1.29
N TYR A 174 16.22 2.04 0.90
CA TYR A 174 15.92 2.40 -0.48
C TYR A 174 15.72 3.92 -0.63
N PRO A 175 16.76 4.74 -0.41
CA PRO A 175 16.64 6.21 -0.37
C PRO A 175 16.19 6.83 -1.69
N GLN A 176 16.28 6.11 -2.80
CA GLN A 176 15.84 6.56 -4.12
C GLN A 176 14.43 6.04 -4.48
N ALA A 177 13.88 5.15 -3.66
CA ALA A 177 12.53 4.63 -3.91
C ALA A 177 11.47 5.63 -3.49
N GLN A 178 10.47 5.82 -4.34
CA GLN A 178 9.25 6.50 -3.95
C GLN A 178 8.37 5.55 -3.12
N ILE A 179 7.96 5.99 -1.94
CA ILE A 179 7.08 5.21 -1.06
C ILE A 179 5.70 5.86 -1.08
N ILE A 180 4.66 5.07 -1.37
CA ILE A 180 3.27 5.52 -1.36
C ILE A 180 2.48 4.61 -0.40
N LEU A 181 1.82 5.21 0.58
CA LEU A 181 0.95 4.53 1.51
C LEU A 181 -0.47 4.47 0.94
N LEU A 182 -1.11 3.31 1.06
CA LEU A 182 -2.51 3.12 0.76
C LEU A 182 -3.24 2.83 2.07
N THR A 183 -4.26 3.63 2.40
CA THR A 183 -5.10 3.32 3.55
C THR A 183 -5.97 2.10 3.26
N PRO A 184 -6.36 1.29 4.27
CA PRO A 184 -7.30 0.20 4.04
C PRO A 184 -8.65 0.73 3.55
N PHE A 185 -9.33 0.03 2.66
CA PHE A 185 -10.71 0.35 2.31
C PHE A 185 -11.70 -0.24 3.32
N GLU A 186 -12.95 0.24 3.31
CA GLU A 186 -13.95 -0.22 4.28
C GLU A 186 -14.17 -1.74 4.22
N SER A 187 -14.32 -2.34 5.39
CA SER A 187 -14.54 -3.77 5.60
C SER A 187 -15.73 -3.98 6.53
N VAL A 188 -16.61 -4.93 6.19
CA VAL A 188 -17.75 -5.30 7.03
C VAL A 188 -17.27 -5.86 8.37
N GLN A 189 -16.25 -6.70 8.36
CA GLN A 189 -15.74 -7.39 9.55
C GLN A 189 -14.96 -6.45 10.47
N ALA A 190 -14.14 -5.56 9.91
CA ALA A 190 -13.39 -4.58 10.70
C ALA A 190 -14.29 -3.44 11.21
N GLY A 191 -15.33 -3.09 10.44
CA GLY A 191 -16.19 -1.94 10.67
C GLY A 191 -15.64 -0.65 10.03
N ALA A 192 -16.53 0.21 9.56
CA ALA A 192 -16.14 1.45 8.86
C ALA A 192 -15.37 2.43 9.76
N GLU A 193 -15.80 2.62 11.02
CA GLU A 193 -15.17 3.57 11.95
C GLU A 193 -13.74 3.17 12.34
N PRO A 194 -13.41 1.89 12.71
CA PRO A 194 -12.03 1.50 12.96
C PRO A 194 -11.14 1.56 11.71
N ILE A 195 -11.68 1.30 10.52
CA ILE A 195 -10.96 1.47 9.25
C ILE A 195 -10.62 2.95 9.03
N ALA A 196 -11.59 3.85 9.21
CA ALA A 196 -11.35 5.30 9.08
C ALA A 196 -10.27 5.76 10.08
N LYS A 197 -10.33 5.30 11.33
CA LYS A 197 -9.31 5.61 12.34
C LYS A 197 -7.92 5.12 11.95
N ALA A 198 -7.81 3.90 11.42
CA ALA A 198 -6.54 3.39 10.91
C ALA A 198 -6.05 4.24 9.71
N GLY A 199 -6.95 4.58 8.78
CA GLY A 199 -6.67 5.43 7.63
C GLY A 199 -6.16 6.81 8.04
N ASP A 200 -6.78 7.45 9.03
CA ASP A 200 -6.37 8.77 9.53
C ASP A 200 -4.97 8.73 10.17
N ILE A 201 -4.67 7.70 10.96
CA ILE A 201 -3.33 7.52 11.54
C ILE A 201 -2.28 7.30 10.47
N ILE A 202 -2.54 6.43 9.48
CA ILE A 202 -1.62 6.16 8.37
C ILE A 202 -1.38 7.45 7.55
N ALA A 203 -2.45 8.19 7.25
CA ALA A 203 -2.36 9.44 6.50
C ALA A 203 -1.55 10.50 7.26
N ALA A 204 -1.80 10.67 8.56
CA ALA A 204 -1.07 11.61 9.39
C ALA A 204 0.43 11.25 9.49
N CYS A 205 0.76 9.95 9.61
CA CYS A 205 2.15 9.49 9.58
C CYS A 205 2.81 9.77 8.22
N GLY A 206 2.13 9.46 7.11
CA GLY A 206 2.63 9.74 5.77
C GLY A 206 2.91 11.23 5.57
N GLN A 207 1.98 12.10 5.96
CA GLN A 207 2.16 13.56 5.89
C GLN A 207 3.39 14.03 6.66
N LYS A 208 3.60 13.54 7.90
CA LYS A 208 4.76 13.90 8.73
C LYS A 208 6.09 13.44 8.13
N MET A 209 6.07 12.42 7.29
CA MET A 209 7.24 11.87 6.62
C MET A 209 7.43 12.39 5.17
N GLY A 210 6.55 13.26 4.69
CA GLY A 210 6.57 13.74 3.31
C GLY A 210 6.24 12.66 2.29
N LEU A 211 5.49 11.62 2.69
CA LEU A 211 5.08 10.52 1.80
C LEU A 211 3.70 10.80 1.20
N HIS A 212 3.50 10.35 -0.03
CA HIS A 212 2.17 10.35 -0.63
C HIS A 212 1.27 9.29 0.01
N VAL A 213 0.00 9.65 0.22
CA VAL A 213 -1.01 8.75 0.78
C VAL A 213 -2.25 8.74 -0.10
N ILE A 214 -2.65 7.56 -0.56
CA ILE A 214 -3.90 7.36 -1.31
C ILE A 214 -4.96 6.84 -0.33
N ARG A 215 -6.02 7.63 -0.12
CA ARG A 215 -7.09 7.36 0.85
C ARG A 215 -8.14 6.41 0.26
N LEU A 216 -7.86 5.08 0.32
CA LEU A 216 -8.82 4.09 -0.16
C LEU A 216 -10.06 3.96 0.74
N ASP A 217 -9.96 4.29 2.03
CA ASP A 217 -11.08 4.38 2.96
C ASP A 217 -12.14 5.43 2.52
N GLN A 218 -11.72 6.42 1.73
CA GLN A 218 -12.59 7.54 1.33
C GLN A 218 -13.00 7.50 -0.15
N GLN A 219 -12.16 7.02 -1.05
CA GLN A 219 -12.27 7.34 -2.47
C GLN A 219 -12.40 6.16 -3.43
N ASN A 220 -12.20 4.91 -3.01
CA ASN A 220 -12.26 3.75 -3.91
C ASN A 220 -13.68 3.24 -4.20
N GLY A 221 -14.68 3.69 -3.44
CA GLY A 221 -16.08 3.32 -3.59
C GLY A 221 -16.48 1.94 -3.03
N ILE A 222 -15.60 1.24 -2.29
CA ILE A 222 -15.98 0.08 -1.48
C ILE A 222 -16.51 0.60 -0.15
N ARG A 223 -17.78 0.31 0.17
CA ARG A 223 -18.45 0.77 1.38
C ARG A 223 -19.01 -0.42 2.16
N ALA A 224 -18.63 -0.56 3.44
CA ALA A 224 -19.03 -1.67 4.29
C ALA A 224 -20.56 -1.84 4.35
N LYS A 225 -21.31 -0.74 4.46
CA LYS A 225 -22.78 -0.75 4.47
C LYS A 225 -23.37 -1.33 3.17
N GLN A 226 -22.78 -1.01 2.04
CA GLN A 226 -23.24 -1.53 0.73
C GLN A 226 -22.90 -3.01 0.59
N GLU A 227 -21.67 -3.39 0.94
CA GLU A 227 -21.20 -4.78 0.88
C GLU A 227 -21.90 -5.68 1.90
N GLN A 228 -22.36 -5.14 3.03
CA GLN A 228 -23.19 -5.86 3.99
C GLN A 228 -24.59 -6.15 3.42
N ALA A 229 -25.16 -5.20 2.72
CA ALA A 229 -26.50 -5.37 2.10
C ALA A 229 -26.43 -6.32 0.90
N LYS A 230 -25.43 -6.16 0.04
CA LYS A 230 -25.21 -7.00 -1.14
C LYS A 230 -23.74 -6.96 -1.53
N LYS A 231 -23.05 -8.10 -1.37
CA LYS A 231 -21.66 -8.23 -1.80
C LYS A 231 -21.57 -8.09 -3.33
N HIS A 232 -20.76 -7.14 -3.77
CA HIS A 232 -20.50 -6.87 -5.19
C HIS A 232 -19.02 -6.63 -5.45
N LEU A 233 -18.42 -5.71 -4.69
CA LEU A 233 -17.00 -5.37 -4.81
C LEU A 233 -16.13 -6.22 -3.87
N THR A 234 -16.76 -6.95 -2.97
CA THR A 234 -16.10 -7.93 -2.09
C THR A 234 -16.76 -9.30 -2.20
N THR A 235 -16.02 -10.35 -1.85
CA THR A 235 -16.52 -11.73 -1.80
C THR A 235 -17.17 -12.06 -0.46
N ASP A 236 -16.62 -11.52 0.62
CA ASP A 236 -17.02 -11.82 2.00
C ASP A 236 -17.29 -10.56 2.85
N GLY A 237 -17.21 -9.36 2.25
CA GLY A 237 -17.33 -8.07 2.91
C GLY A 237 -15.99 -7.45 3.32
N THR A 238 -14.87 -8.11 3.03
CA THR A 238 -13.50 -7.64 3.31
C THR A 238 -12.57 -7.83 2.13
N HIS A 239 -12.54 -9.03 1.53
CA HIS A 239 -11.66 -9.36 0.42
C HIS A 239 -12.32 -9.00 -0.90
N THR A 240 -11.57 -8.39 -1.80
CA THR A 240 -12.08 -7.94 -3.09
C THR A 240 -12.60 -9.11 -3.95
N SER A 241 -13.72 -8.88 -4.62
CA SER A 241 -14.10 -9.63 -5.81
C SER A 241 -13.25 -9.16 -6.99
N VAL A 242 -13.31 -9.87 -8.12
CA VAL A 242 -12.62 -9.43 -9.36
C VAL A 242 -13.04 -8.00 -9.76
N ALA A 243 -14.33 -7.66 -9.60
CA ALA A 243 -14.83 -6.31 -9.89
C ALA A 243 -14.27 -5.26 -8.93
N GLY A 244 -14.21 -5.58 -7.63
CA GLY A 244 -13.61 -4.71 -6.62
C GLY A 244 -12.11 -4.54 -6.80
N ALA A 245 -11.39 -5.65 -7.06
CA ALA A 245 -9.97 -5.63 -7.33
C ALA A 245 -9.63 -4.75 -8.54
N ARG A 246 -10.37 -4.89 -9.64
CA ARG A 246 -10.23 -4.06 -10.83
C ARG A 246 -10.43 -2.58 -10.52
N LYS A 247 -11.52 -2.27 -9.81
CA LYS A 247 -11.84 -0.88 -9.43
C LYS A 247 -10.73 -0.25 -8.59
N VAL A 248 -10.26 -0.96 -7.54
CA VAL A 248 -9.18 -0.48 -6.67
C VAL A 248 -7.86 -0.35 -7.45
N GLY A 249 -7.49 -1.36 -8.23
CA GLY A 249 -6.23 -1.36 -8.96
C GLY A 249 -6.14 -0.26 -10.00
N GLN A 250 -7.22 -0.03 -10.77
CA GLN A 250 -7.29 1.07 -11.73
C GLN A 250 -7.26 2.45 -11.05
N TYR A 251 -7.96 2.60 -9.92
CA TYR A 251 -7.92 3.84 -9.14
C TYR A 251 -6.50 4.12 -8.60
N VAL A 252 -5.85 3.13 -7.99
CA VAL A 252 -4.46 3.28 -7.51
C VAL A 252 -3.51 3.60 -8.66
N ALA A 253 -3.65 2.94 -9.81
CA ALA A 253 -2.84 3.22 -10.98
C ALA A 253 -3.00 4.67 -11.48
N GLN A 254 -4.23 5.16 -11.52
CA GLN A 254 -4.51 6.55 -11.91
C GLN A 254 -3.88 7.56 -10.94
N GLN A 255 -4.01 7.31 -9.62
CA GLN A 255 -3.40 8.19 -8.61
C GLN A 255 -1.87 8.17 -8.70
N VAL A 256 -1.26 6.99 -8.82
CA VAL A 256 0.19 6.85 -8.97
C VAL A 256 0.67 7.54 -10.24
N ALA A 257 0.00 7.36 -11.38
CA ALA A 257 0.36 8.03 -12.62
C ALA A 257 0.34 9.57 -12.47
N ALA A 258 -0.65 10.11 -11.77
CA ALA A 258 -0.73 11.55 -11.52
C ALA A 258 0.40 12.07 -10.60
N LEU A 259 0.86 11.26 -9.64
CA LEU A 259 1.96 11.60 -8.74
C LEU A 259 3.34 11.50 -9.41
N LEU A 260 3.47 10.71 -10.48
CA LEU A 260 4.71 10.49 -11.22
C LEU A 260 4.88 11.44 -12.42
N GLN A 261 3.86 12.23 -12.74
CA GLN A 261 3.97 13.26 -13.77
C GLN A 261 4.86 14.40 -13.25
N PRO A 262 5.81 14.90 -14.05
CA PRO A 262 6.72 15.98 -13.67
C PRO A 262 6.01 17.30 -13.46
#